data_07b8bf78dc26175416cfd66cbc70f32c
#
_entry.id   07b8bf78dc26175416cfd66cbc70f32c
#
_cell.length_a   1.000
_cell.length_b   1.000
_cell.length_c   1.000
_cell.angle_alpha   90.00
_cell.angle_beta   90.00
_cell.angle_gamma   90.00
#
_symmetry.space_group_name_H-M   'P 1'
#
loop_
_entity.id
_entity.type
_entity.pdbx_description
1 polymer ?
#
loop_
_entity_poly.entity_id
_entity_poly.type
_entity_poly.pdbx_seq_one_letter_code
_entity_poly.pdbx_strand_id
1 'polypeptide(L)'
;MPRVSETDVEIAVVKYLHGLAGHTATIQQIKKALPQFLNLSDADRRQSDTRPNEEVWEQQVRNIVSHRNTPGNFIHEGRIEHSPGRLALTAAGLVYAGTL
;
A
#
# COMPACT_ATOMS: atom_id res chain seq x y z
N MET A 1 9.55 -0.80 -18.80
CA MET A 1 8.58 -1.44 -17.93
C MET A 1 7.72 -0.38 -17.26
N PRO A 2 6.40 -0.56 -17.25
CA PRO A 2 5.53 0.38 -16.54
C PRO A 2 5.80 0.33 -15.03
N ARG A 3 5.65 1.47 -14.39
CA ARG A 3 5.73 1.53 -12.93
C ARG A 3 4.49 0.90 -12.32
N VAL A 4 4.64 0.41 -11.08
CA VAL A 4 3.46 -0.03 -10.33
C VAL A 4 2.53 1.16 -10.10
N SER A 5 1.23 0.91 -10.20
CA SER A 5 0.23 1.94 -9.94
C SER A 5 -0.08 2.02 -8.45
N GLU A 6 -0.77 3.08 -8.04
CA GLU A 6 -1.27 3.20 -6.68
C GLU A 6 -2.19 2.00 -6.35
N THR A 7 -3.03 1.59 -7.30
CA THR A 7 -3.92 0.43 -7.12
C THR A 7 -3.12 -0.86 -6.92
N ASP A 8 -2.06 -1.07 -7.69
CA ASP A 8 -1.19 -2.24 -7.51
C ASP A 8 -0.64 -2.29 -6.10
N VAL A 9 -0.20 -1.14 -5.58
CA VAL A 9 0.34 -1.03 -4.24
C VAL A 9 -0.75 -1.24 -3.19
N GLU A 10 -1.95 -0.72 -3.41
CA GLU A 10 -3.08 -0.95 -2.50
C GLU A 10 -3.41 -2.43 -2.38
N ILE A 11 -3.43 -3.15 -3.52
CA ILE A 11 -3.69 -4.59 -3.52
C ILE A 11 -2.59 -5.33 -2.75
N ALA A 12 -1.33 -4.93 -2.93
CA ALA A 12 -0.22 -5.53 -2.19
C ALA A 12 -0.35 -5.29 -0.68
N VAL A 13 -0.79 -4.09 -0.28
CA VAL A 13 -1.04 -3.77 1.13
C VAL A 13 -2.10 -4.69 1.69
N VAL A 14 -3.21 -4.89 0.97
CA VAL A 14 -4.29 -5.79 1.40
C VAL A 14 -3.76 -7.21 1.60
N LYS A 15 -2.99 -7.73 0.64
CA LYS A 15 -2.41 -9.08 0.75
C LYS A 15 -1.50 -9.21 1.96
N TYR A 16 -0.64 -8.22 2.18
CA TYR A 16 0.28 -8.23 3.31
C TYR A 16 -0.49 -8.22 4.64
N LEU A 17 -1.41 -7.28 4.80
CA LEU A 17 -2.19 -7.14 6.04
C LEU A 17 -3.07 -8.37 6.30
N HIS A 18 -3.62 -8.97 5.25
CA HIS A 18 -4.43 -10.18 5.37
C HIS A 18 -3.66 -11.33 5.99
N GLY A 19 -2.37 -11.44 5.70
CA GLY A 19 -1.52 -12.48 6.25
C GLY A 19 -1.05 -12.23 7.69
N LEU A 20 -1.29 -11.05 8.25
CA LEU A 20 -0.87 -10.73 9.60
C LEU A 20 -1.97 -11.05 10.61
N ALA A 21 -1.57 -11.51 11.80
CA ALA A 21 -2.52 -11.91 12.84
C ALA A 21 -3.48 -10.79 13.25
N GLY A 22 -3.01 -9.56 13.33
CA GLY A 22 -3.83 -8.41 13.72
C GLY A 22 -4.37 -7.61 12.55
N HIS A 23 -4.05 -7.99 11.32
CA HIS A 23 -4.44 -7.30 10.08
C HIS A 23 -4.09 -5.80 10.08
N THR A 24 -3.03 -5.42 10.77
CA THR A 24 -2.57 -4.04 10.86
C THR A 24 -1.04 -4.00 10.89
N ALA A 25 -0.48 -2.90 10.39
CA ALA A 25 0.96 -2.67 10.40
C ALA A 25 1.26 -1.18 10.30
N THR A 26 2.45 -0.80 10.72
CA THR A 26 2.93 0.57 10.52
C THR A 26 3.28 0.79 9.05
N ILE A 27 3.31 2.05 8.64
CA ILE A 27 3.74 2.42 7.27
C ILE A 27 5.16 1.91 7.01
N GLN A 28 6.06 1.98 7.99
CA GLN A 28 7.43 1.49 7.84
C GLN A 28 7.47 -0.02 7.62
N GLN A 29 6.68 -0.77 8.36
CA GLN A 29 6.58 -2.22 8.18
C GLN A 29 6.04 -2.58 6.79
N ILE A 30 5.02 -1.84 6.34
CA ILE A 30 4.43 -2.02 5.02
C ILE A 30 5.47 -1.79 3.93
N LYS A 31 6.19 -0.67 3.96
CA LYS A 31 7.24 -0.37 2.98
C LYS A 31 8.29 -1.46 2.92
N LYS A 32 8.68 -2.01 4.07
CA LYS A 32 9.71 -3.05 4.15
C LYS A 32 9.22 -4.37 3.56
N ALA A 33 7.94 -4.69 3.71
CA ALA A 33 7.36 -5.96 3.29
C ALA A 33 6.89 -5.99 1.84
N LEU A 34 6.44 -4.87 1.29
CA LEU A 34 5.77 -4.82 -0.01
C LEU A 34 6.57 -5.33 -1.20
N PRO A 35 7.92 -5.20 -1.25
CA PRO A 35 8.67 -5.78 -2.36
C PRO A 35 8.42 -7.27 -2.60
N GLN A 36 7.99 -8.01 -1.57
CA GLN A 36 7.64 -9.43 -1.68
C GLN A 36 6.28 -9.65 -2.37
N PHE A 37 5.47 -8.61 -2.47
CA PHE A 37 4.11 -8.67 -3.01
C PHE A 37 3.97 -7.90 -4.32
N LEU A 38 5.05 -7.29 -4.80
CA LEU A 38 5.06 -6.44 -5.99
C LEU A 38 6.15 -6.90 -6.95
N ASN A 39 5.88 -6.77 -8.24
CA ASN A 39 6.87 -6.99 -9.27
C ASN A 39 7.47 -5.63 -9.65
N LEU A 40 8.49 -5.21 -8.91
CA LEU A 40 9.10 -3.89 -9.06
C LEU A 40 10.09 -3.89 -10.22
N SER A 41 9.96 -2.90 -11.11
CA SER A 41 10.91 -2.66 -12.20
C SER A 41 12.09 -1.81 -11.69
N ASP A 42 13.13 -1.67 -12.52
CA ASP A 42 14.24 -0.77 -12.20
C ASP A 42 13.76 0.67 -12.04
N ALA A 43 12.77 1.09 -12.85
CA ALA A 43 12.19 2.42 -12.75
C ALA A 43 11.48 2.62 -11.40
N ASP A 44 10.81 1.58 -10.88
CA ASP A 44 10.15 1.63 -9.57
C ASP A 44 11.15 1.77 -8.44
N ARG A 45 12.29 1.11 -8.56
CA ARG A 45 13.31 1.08 -7.50
C ARG A 45 14.29 2.23 -7.57
N ARG A 46 14.11 3.13 -8.52
CA ARG A 46 14.96 4.29 -8.63
C ARG A 46 14.83 5.18 -7.40
N GLN A 47 15.93 5.82 -7.00
CA GLN A 47 15.91 6.80 -5.91
C GLN A 47 14.97 7.96 -6.26
N SER A 48 14.13 8.34 -5.32
CA SER A 48 13.25 9.50 -5.50
C SER A 48 14.06 10.79 -5.60
N ASP A 49 13.68 11.67 -6.52
CA ASP A 49 14.34 12.96 -6.71
C ASP A 49 14.00 13.94 -5.58
N THR A 50 12.86 13.74 -4.91
CA THR A 50 12.34 14.68 -3.91
C THR A 50 12.50 14.19 -2.48
N ARG A 51 12.74 12.89 -2.28
CA ARG A 51 12.84 12.30 -0.95
C ARG A 51 14.07 11.40 -0.86
N PRO A 52 15.12 11.86 -0.13
CA PRO A 52 16.32 11.03 0.11
C PRO A 52 15.93 9.74 0.82
N ASN A 53 16.63 8.65 0.47
CA ASN A 53 16.43 7.34 1.09
C ASN A 53 15.05 6.72 0.82
N GLU A 54 14.35 7.18 -0.22
CA GLU A 54 13.07 6.63 -0.65
C GLU A 54 13.13 6.26 -2.12
N GLU A 55 12.64 5.07 -2.47
CA GLU A 55 12.51 4.64 -3.86
C GLU A 55 11.20 5.17 -4.44
N VAL A 56 11.15 5.33 -5.75
CA VAL A 56 9.97 5.93 -6.43
C VAL A 56 8.68 5.21 -6.08
N TRP A 57 8.68 3.87 -6.04
CA TRP A 57 7.46 3.11 -5.74
C TRP A 57 6.92 3.39 -4.33
N GLU A 58 7.77 3.77 -3.39
CA GLU A 58 7.34 4.04 -2.01
C GLU A 58 6.43 5.26 -1.93
N GLN A 59 6.49 6.15 -2.92
CA GLN A 59 5.58 7.28 -3.00
C GLN A 59 4.13 6.83 -3.14
N GLN A 60 3.90 5.67 -3.76
CA GLN A 60 2.54 5.14 -3.91
C GLN A 60 1.95 4.73 -2.56
N VAL A 61 2.78 4.25 -1.64
CA VAL A 61 2.31 3.96 -0.27
C VAL A 61 1.82 5.25 0.41
N ARG A 62 2.59 6.31 0.29
CA ARG A 62 2.21 7.61 0.83
C ARG A 62 0.97 8.17 0.14
N ASN A 63 0.85 7.96 -1.17
CA ASN A 63 -0.29 8.44 -1.95
C ASN A 63 -1.59 7.79 -1.51
N ILE A 64 -1.58 6.55 -1.05
CA ILE A 64 -2.78 5.89 -0.53
C ILE A 64 -3.41 6.75 0.57
N VAL A 65 -2.59 7.26 1.49
CA VAL A 65 -3.07 8.13 2.58
C VAL A 65 -3.43 9.51 2.06
N SER A 66 -2.60 10.08 1.18
CA SER A 66 -2.85 11.43 0.63
C SER A 66 -4.15 11.50 -0.17
N HIS A 67 -4.48 10.43 -0.88
CA HIS A 67 -5.67 10.37 -1.73
C HIS A 67 -6.87 9.71 -1.05
N ARG A 68 -6.88 9.65 0.28
CA ARG A 68 -7.91 8.92 1.05
C ARG A 68 -9.34 9.44 0.84
N ASN A 69 -9.50 10.64 0.30
CA ASN A 69 -10.80 11.22 0.01
C ASN A 69 -11.21 11.08 -1.47
N THR A 70 -10.40 10.39 -2.26
CA THR A 70 -10.63 10.22 -3.69
C THR A 70 -11.44 8.95 -3.95
N PRO A 71 -12.54 9.01 -4.73
CA PRO A 71 -13.29 7.79 -5.10
C PRO A 71 -12.37 6.76 -5.75
N GLY A 72 -12.53 5.50 -5.36
CA GLY A 72 -11.68 4.39 -5.83
C GLY A 72 -10.49 4.10 -4.94
N ASN A 73 -10.05 5.05 -4.12
CA ASN A 73 -8.99 4.81 -3.14
C ASN A 73 -9.49 3.81 -2.09
N PHE A 74 -8.66 2.87 -1.68
CA PHE A 74 -9.08 1.80 -0.76
C PHE A 74 -9.47 2.30 0.62
N ILE A 75 -8.90 3.40 1.09
CA ILE A 75 -9.33 4.01 2.36
C ILE A 75 -10.70 4.65 2.16
N HIS A 76 -10.90 5.37 1.06
CA HIS A 76 -12.19 5.96 0.73
C HIS A 76 -13.30 4.91 0.60
N GLU A 77 -12.97 3.77 -0.03
CA GLU A 77 -13.93 2.68 -0.26
C GLU A 77 -14.15 1.81 0.99
N GLY A 78 -13.48 2.11 2.09
CA GLY A 78 -13.69 1.41 3.34
C GLY A 78 -13.01 0.05 3.46
N ARG A 79 -12.04 -0.27 2.59
CA ARG A 79 -11.29 -1.53 2.66
C ARG A 79 -10.10 -1.45 3.58
N ILE A 80 -9.53 -0.26 3.72
CA ILE A 80 -8.37 0.02 4.57
C ILE A 80 -8.74 1.15 5.51
N GLU A 81 -8.38 1.01 6.78
CA GLU A 81 -8.53 2.06 7.78
C GLU A 81 -7.19 2.70 8.05
N HIS A 82 -7.15 4.02 8.12
CA HIS A 82 -5.95 4.80 8.38
C HIS A 82 -5.99 5.38 9.80
N SER A 83 -4.88 5.26 10.50
CA SER A 83 -4.60 6.00 11.74
C SER A 83 -3.16 6.52 11.65
N PRO A 84 -2.73 7.45 12.51
CA PRO A 84 -1.39 8.03 12.38
C PRO A 84 -0.30 6.95 12.31
N GLY A 85 0.40 6.90 11.17
CA GLY A 85 1.50 5.98 10.94
C GLY A 85 1.13 4.51 10.73
N ARG A 86 -0.15 4.18 10.63
CA ARG A 86 -0.61 2.78 10.50
C ARG A 86 -1.73 2.63 9.49
N LEU A 87 -1.81 1.41 8.92
CA LEU A 87 -2.95 0.97 8.11
C LEU A 87 -3.45 -0.36 8.65
N ALA A 88 -4.76 -0.59 8.53
CA ALA A 88 -5.40 -1.83 8.97
C ALA A 88 -6.46 -2.24 7.95
N LEU A 89 -6.71 -3.57 7.83
CA LEU A 89 -7.84 -4.05 7.05
C LEU A 89 -9.12 -3.86 7.85
N THR A 90 -10.16 -3.41 7.18
CA THR A 90 -11.53 -3.40 7.71
C THR A 90 -12.20 -4.74 7.44
N ALA A 91 -13.42 -4.93 7.94
CA ALA A 91 -14.22 -6.12 7.60
C ALA A 91 -14.42 -6.20 6.08
N ALA A 92 -14.71 -5.07 5.42
CA ALA A 92 -14.84 -5.03 3.96
C ALA A 92 -13.52 -5.37 3.27
N GLY A 93 -12.39 -4.94 3.83
CA GLY A 93 -11.06 -5.27 3.32
C GLY A 93 -10.76 -6.76 3.41
N LEU A 94 -11.18 -7.42 4.49
CA LEU A 94 -11.02 -8.86 4.64
C LEU A 94 -11.83 -9.63 3.59
N VAL A 95 -13.06 -9.20 3.31
CA VAL A 95 -13.89 -9.80 2.26
C VAL A 95 -13.21 -9.62 0.90
N TYR A 96 -12.72 -8.43 0.62
CA TYR A 96 -12.02 -8.13 -0.63
C TYR A 96 -10.77 -9.01 -0.79
N ALA A 97 -9.99 -9.15 0.28
CA ALA A 97 -8.78 -9.98 0.28
C ALA A 97 -9.08 -11.42 -0.12
N GLY A 98 -10.23 -11.95 0.28
CA GLY A 98 -10.66 -13.30 -0.07
C GLY A 98 -10.95 -13.48 -1.56
N THR A 99 -11.05 -12.40 -2.34
CA THR A 99 -11.28 -12.47 -3.79
C THR A 99 -9.99 -12.42 -4.60
N LEU A 100 -8.85 -12.19 -3.95
CA LEU A 100 -7.56 -12.03 -4.63
C LEU A 100 -6.85 -13.35 -4.88
#